data_888b85017b36bade9e9fb4dceb355694
#
_entry.id   888b85017b36bade9e9fb4dceb355694
#
_cell.length_a   1.000
_cell.length_b   1.000
_cell.length_c   1.000
_cell.angle_alpha   90.00
_cell.angle_beta   90.00
_cell.angle_gamma   90.00
#
_symmetry.space_group_name_H-M   'P 1'
#
loop_
_entity.id
_entity.type
_entity.pdbx_description
1 polymer ?
#
loop_
_entity_poly.entity_id
_entity_poly.type
_entity_poly.pdbx_seq_one_letter_code
_entity_poly.pdbx_strand_id
1 'polypeptide(L)'
;MLNAIKNFHKQFSYNPKIENNKYYKKSKKYIILGMGGSHLAADLLKIFSPELKLIIHKNYNLPILSKKELKESLIIANSYSGNTEEVLSGVKIALKNKLNIFIISTGGKLIKLAKKIIFLIYKCLIQEY
;
A
#
# COMPACT_ATOMS: atom_id res chain seq x y z
N MET A 1 0.06 -20.68 -18.74
CA MET A 1 1.35 -20.60 -18.05
C MET A 1 2.49 -20.14 -18.99
N LEU A 2 2.74 -20.76 -20.14
CA LEU A 2 3.83 -20.39 -21.06
C LEU A 2 3.70 -18.93 -21.60
N ASN A 3 2.49 -18.50 -21.92
CA ASN A 3 2.22 -17.13 -22.39
C ASN A 3 2.49 -16.06 -21.32
N ALA A 4 2.21 -16.35 -20.06
CA ALA A 4 2.51 -15.44 -18.96
C ALA A 4 4.04 -15.26 -18.80
N ILE A 5 4.80 -16.34 -18.93
CA ILE A 5 6.27 -16.28 -18.88
C ILE A 5 6.83 -15.48 -20.06
N LYS A 6 6.36 -15.76 -21.28
CA LYS A 6 6.82 -15.05 -22.51
C LYS A 6 6.50 -13.55 -22.46
N ASN A 7 5.41 -13.14 -21.82
CA ASN A 7 4.96 -11.75 -21.73
C ASN A 7 5.40 -11.05 -20.43
N PHE A 8 6.17 -11.72 -19.56
CA PHE A 8 6.58 -11.16 -18.27
C PHE A 8 7.29 -9.79 -18.41
N HIS A 9 8.13 -9.64 -19.44
CA HIS A 9 8.84 -8.39 -19.73
C HIS A 9 7.89 -7.21 -19.99
N LYS A 10 6.67 -7.45 -20.49
CA LYS A 10 5.67 -6.40 -20.74
C LYS A 10 5.19 -5.71 -19.48
N GLN A 11 5.34 -6.35 -18.31
CA GLN A 11 4.98 -5.72 -17.03
C GLN A 11 5.83 -4.48 -16.72
N PHE A 12 7.06 -4.43 -17.22
CA PHE A 12 7.96 -3.29 -17.01
C PHE A 12 7.59 -2.06 -17.85
N SER A 13 6.76 -2.21 -18.87
CA SER A 13 6.23 -1.08 -19.65
C SER A 13 4.96 -0.47 -19.05
N TYR A 14 4.41 -1.08 -17.98
CA TYR A 14 3.24 -0.57 -17.30
C TYR A 14 3.55 0.74 -16.56
N ASN A 15 2.79 1.78 -16.87
CA ASN A 15 2.90 3.07 -16.19
C ASN A 15 1.72 3.24 -15.22
N PRO A 16 1.92 3.07 -13.91
CA PRO A 16 0.84 3.12 -12.94
C PRO A 16 0.25 4.52 -12.84
N LYS A 17 -1.08 4.60 -12.82
CA LYS A 17 -1.79 5.85 -12.60
C LYS A 17 -2.10 6.01 -11.11
N ILE A 18 -1.67 7.14 -10.55
CA ILE A 18 -1.97 7.50 -9.16
C ILE A 18 -3.18 8.44 -9.17
N GLU A 19 -4.27 8.02 -8.54
CA GLU A 19 -5.45 8.86 -8.35
C GLU A 19 -5.29 9.72 -7.08
N ASN A 20 -5.87 10.92 -7.06
CA ASN A 20 -5.90 11.84 -5.91
C ASN A 20 -4.52 12.33 -5.43
N ASN A 21 -3.51 12.37 -6.31
CA ASN A 21 -2.15 12.80 -5.95
C ASN A 21 -2.06 14.23 -5.38
N LYS A 22 -3.01 15.10 -5.68
CA LYS A 22 -3.09 16.48 -5.13
C LYS A 22 -3.19 16.55 -3.60
N TYR A 23 -3.58 15.46 -2.95
CA TYR A 23 -3.66 15.36 -1.49
C TYR A 23 -2.43 14.72 -0.86
N TYR A 24 -1.42 14.40 -1.66
CA TYR A 24 -0.19 13.79 -1.19
C TYR A 24 0.55 14.71 -0.22
N LYS A 25 0.83 14.18 0.97
CA LYS A 25 1.73 14.81 1.95
C LYS A 25 3.03 14.02 1.98
N LYS A 26 4.13 14.70 1.71
CA LYS A 26 5.46 14.11 1.80
C LYS A 26 5.69 13.60 3.23
N SER A 27 6.02 12.34 3.36
CA SER A 27 6.32 11.69 4.63
C SER A 27 7.78 11.25 4.66
N LYS A 28 8.37 11.25 5.87
CA LYS A 28 9.74 10.76 6.08
C LYS A 28 9.79 9.34 6.63
N LYS A 29 8.62 8.79 7.00
CA LYS A 29 8.45 7.44 7.54
C LYS A 29 7.37 6.72 6.74
N TYR A 30 7.55 5.45 6.52
CA TYR A 30 6.65 4.63 5.73
C TYR A 30 6.28 3.36 6.50
N ILE A 31 5.00 2.99 6.46
CA ILE A 31 4.48 1.76 7.06
C ILE A 31 3.80 0.98 5.93
N ILE A 32 4.35 -0.19 5.61
CA ILE A 32 3.76 -1.08 4.60
C ILE A 32 2.89 -2.10 5.30
N LEU A 33 1.61 -2.13 4.98
CA LEU A 33 0.69 -3.19 5.37
C LEU A 33 0.60 -4.16 4.19
N GLY A 34 1.08 -5.38 4.33
CA GLY A 34 1.08 -6.36 3.25
C GLY A 34 1.40 -7.76 3.74
N MET A 35 0.76 -8.77 3.13
CA MET A 35 0.95 -10.17 3.43
C MET A 35 1.49 -10.92 2.22
N GLY A 36 2.24 -12.02 2.47
CA GLY A 36 2.79 -12.85 1.40
C GLY A 36 3.62 -12.07 0.39
N GLY A 37 3.36 -12.22 -0.90
CA GLY A 37 4.08 -11.51 -1.97
C GLY A 37 3.92 -10.00 -1.97
N SER A 38 2.87 -9.47 -1.33
CA SER A 38 2.57 -8.04 -1.36
C SER A 38 3.57 -7.16 -0.59
N HIS A 39 4.42 -7.73 0.28
CA HIS A 39 5.44 -6.96 0.98
C HIS A 39 6.85 -7.10 0.40
N LEU A 40 7.07 -8.03 -0.55
CA LEU A 40 8.41 -8.34 -1.07
C LEU A 40 9.13 -7.13 -1.67
N ALA A 41 8.43 -6.28 -2.39
CA ALA A 41 9.02 -5.05 -2.93
C ALA A 41 9.53 -4.12 -1.82
N ALA A 42 8.84 -4.08 -0.68
CA ALA A 42 9.25 -3.29 0.47
C ALA A 42 10.47 -3.91 1.19
N ASP A 43 10.53 -5.26 1.27
CA ASP A 43 11.71 -5.95 1.79
C ASP A 43 12.95 -5.64 0.93
N LEU A 44 12.82 -5.66 -0.41
CA LEU A 44 13.89 -5.27 -1.33
C LEU A 44 14.30 -3.82 -1.14
N LEU A 45 13.35 -2.89 -1.07
CA LEU A 45 13.64 -1.48 -0.82
C LEU A 45 14.43 -1.27 0.48
N LYS A 46 14.10 -2.03 1.53
CA LYS A 46 14.80 -1.95 2.80
C LYS A 46 16.26 -2.41 2.72
N ILE A 47 16.56 -3.35 1.81
CA ILE A 47 17.92 -3.82 1.54
C ILE A 47 18.71 -2.77 0.73
N PHE A 48 18.09 -2.25 -0.34
CA PHE A 48 18.75 -1.30 -1.24
C PHE A 48 18.88 0.12 -0.69
N SER A 49 17.97 0.52 0.20
CA SER A 49 17.91 1.86 0.79
C SER A 49 17.67 1.75 2.30
N PRO A 50 18.66 1.28 3.08
CA PRO A 50 18.52 1.05 4.51
C PRO A 50 18.26 2.34 5.32
N GLU A 51 18.57 3.51 4.74
CA GLU A 51 18.28 4.84 5.30
C GLU A 51 16.77 5.18 5.32
N LEU A 52 15.97 4.47 4.51
CA LEU A 52 14.52 4.66 4.51
C LEU A 52 13.92 4.17 5.84
N LYS A 53 13.21 5.05 6.53
CA LYS A 53 12.47 4.73 7.74
C LYS A 53 11.21 3.92 7.37
N LEU A 54 11.43 2.65 7.01
CA LEU A 54 10.43 1.74 6.48
C LEU A 54 10.11 0.64 7.51
N ILE A 55 8.84 0.55 7.91
CA ILE A 55 8.30 -0.50 8.76
C ILE A 55 7.42 -1.40 7.91
N ILE A 56 7.70 -2.70 7.88
CA ILE A 56 6.87 -3.69 7.20
C ILE A 56 6.05 -4.42 8.24
N HIS A 57 4.74 -4.24 8.19
CA HIS A 57 3.79 -4.81 9.15
C HIS A 57 2.98 -5.92 8.49
N LYS A 58 3.11 -7.14 9.03
CA LYS A 58 2.55 -8.38 8.49
C LYS A 58 1.52 -8.99 9.44
N ASN A 59 0.70 -8.16 10.10
CA ASN A 59 -0.25 -8.61 11.10
C ASN A 59 -1.49 -7.71 11.09
N TYR A 60 -2.48 -8.08 11.90
CA TYR A 60 -3.66 -7.27 12.14
C TYR A 60 -3.31 -5.92 12.79
N ASN A 61 -4.22 -4.96 12.65
CA ASN A 61 -4.11 -3.61 13.20
C ASN A 61 -2.97 -2.78 12.56
N LEU A 62 -2.41 -1.86 13.32
CA LEU A 62 -1.22 -1.07 12.98
C LEU A 62 -0.07 -1.47 13.90
N PRO A 63 1.19 -1.25 13.49
CA PRO A 63 2.33 -1.48 14.37
C PRO A 63 2.22 -0.60 15.62
N ILE A 64 2.78 -1.09 16.72
CA ILE A 64 2.78 -0.38 18.00
C ILE A 64 3.74 0.80 17.91
N LEU A 65 3.20 1.97 17.62
CA LEU A 65 3.89 3.24 17.49
C LEU A 65 3.12 4.33 18.24
N SER A 66 3.79 5.41 18.58
CA SER A 66 3.15 6.59 19.15
C SER A 66 2.17 7.23 18.16
N LYS A 67 1.15 7.92 18.64
CA LYS A 67 0.21 8.67 17.79
C LYS A 67 0.92 9.69 16.89
N LYS A 68 2.01 10.30 17.37
CA LYS A 68 2.83 11.23 16.61
C LYS A 68 3.49 10.52 15.44
N GLU A 69 4.14 9.39 15.67
CA GLU A 69 4.82 8.62 14.61
C GLU A 69 3.85 8.13 13.54
N LEU A 70 2.67 7.63 13.94
CA LEU A 70 1.62 7.24 13.00
C LEU A 70 1.16 8.42 12.13
N LYS A 71 0.98 9.62 12.69
CA LYS A 71 0.60 10.83 11.94
C LYS A 71 1.68 11.34 10.99
N GLU A 72 2.96 11.15 11.34
CA GLU A 72 4.11 11.53 10.51
C GLU A 72 4.42 10.51 9.42
N SER A 73 3.78 9.33 9.46
CA SER A 73 4.01 8.25 8.52
C SER A 73 3.01 8.25 7.37
N LEU A 74 3.46 7.77 6.20
CA LEU A 74 2.58 7.32 5.13
C LEU A 74 2.34 5.81 5.30
N ILE A 75 1.08 5.43 5.45
CA ILE A 75 0.67 4.03 5.51
C ILE A 75 0.36 3.55 4.10
N ILE A 76 1.12 2.59 3.60
CA ILE A 76 0.95 1.98 2.28
C ILE A 76 0.28 0.62 2.47
N ALA A 77 -0.99 0.53 2.13
CA ALA A 77 -1.76 -0.71 2.17
C ALA A 77 -1.65 -1.43 0.83
N ASN A 78 -0.83 -2.48 0.80
CA ASN A 78 -0.56 -3.26 -0.41
C ASN A 78 -1.22 -4.64 -0.32
N SER A 79 -2.23 -4.88 -1.18
CA SER A 79 -2.89 -6.17 -1.30
C SER A 79 -3.39 -6.36 -2.73
N TYR A 80 -2.85 -7.35 -3.43
CA TYR A 80 -3.26 -7.67 -4.80
C TYR A 80 -4.77 -7.89 -4.89
N SER A 81 -5.33 -8.83 -4.14
CA SER A 81 -6.78 -9.11 -4.13
C SER A 81 -7.64 -8.00 -3.52
N GLY A 82 -7.04 -7.13 -2.69
CA GLY A 82 -7.75 -6.13 -1.90
C GLY A 82 -8.68 -6.69 -0.82
N ASN A 83 -8.55 -7.98 -0.48
CA ASN A 83 -9.41 -8.66 0.50
C ASN A 83 -8.63 -9.21 1.70
N THR A 84 -7.31 -9.01 1.77
CA THR A 84 -6.47 -9.46 2.88
C THR A 84 -6.94 -8.84 4.19
N GLU A 85 -7.32 -9.69 5.15
CA GLU A 85 -7.99 -9.24 6.38
C GLU A 85 -7.09 -8.38 7.27
N GLU A 86 -5.81 -8.73 7.39
CA GLU A 86 -4.81 -8.00 8.14
C GLU A 86 -4.64 -6.58 7.59
N VAL A 87 -4.53 -6.46 6.26
CA VAL A 87 -4.41 -5.17 5.59
C VAL A 87 -5.67 -4.34 5.78
N LEU A 88 -6.85 -4.96 5.63
CA LEU A 88 -8.14 -4.29 5.84
C LEU A 88 -8.31 -3.82 7.29
N SER A 89 -7.85 -4.61 8.26
CA SER A 89 -7.85 -4.24 9.69
C SER A 89 -7.02 -2.97 9.91
N GLY A 90 -5.78 -2.95 9.44
CA GLY A 90 -4.90 -1.79 9.56
C GLY A 90 -5.47 -0.54 8.88
N VAL A 91 -6.02 -0.69 7.67
CA VAL A 91 -6.65 0.42 6.93
C VAL A 91 -7.85 1.00 7.68
N LYS A 92 -8.74 0.16 8.25
CA LYS A 92 -9.88 0.63 9.04
C LYS A 92 -9.45 1.49 10.23
N ILE A 93 -8.40 1.06 10.95
CA ILE A 93 -7.84 1.81 12.08
C ILE A 93 -7.22 3.13 11.60
N ALA A 94 -6.44 3.08 10.52
CA ALA A 94 -5.82 4.26 9.94
C ALA A 94 -6.87 5.31 9.51
N LEU A 95 -7.97 4.88 8.90
CA LEU A 95 -9.10 5.75 8.53
C LEU A 95 -9.78 6.37 9.75
N LYS A 96 -10.09 5.57 10.77
CA LYS A 96 -10.68 6.05 12.02
C LYS A 96 -9.83 7.14 12.68
N ASN A 97 -8.51 7.01 12.59
CA ASN A 97 -7.57 7.96 13.16
C ASN A 97 -7.14 9.08 12.19
N LYS A 98 -7.74 9.17 11.00
CA LYS A 98 -7.45 10.18 9.95
C LYS A 98 -5.96 10.24 9.61
N LEU A 99 -5.33 9.07 9.49
CA LEU A 99 -3.92 8.93 9.12
C LEU A 99 -3.74 9.04 7.60
N ASN A 100 -2.52 9.29 7.16
CA ASN A 100 -2.16 9.38 5.76
C ASN A 100 -2.03 7.97 5.15
N ILE A 101 -2.85 7.66 4.14
CA ILE A 101 -2.95 6.31 3.56
C ILE A 101 -2.75 6.35 2.05
N PHE A 102 -1.98 5.40 1.54
CA PHE A 102 -1.84 5.08 0.14
C PHE A 102 -2.25 3.63 -0.10
N ILE A 103 -3.12 3.35 -1.08
CA ILE A 103 -3.61 2.01 -1.37
C ILE A 103 -3.08 1.53 -2.72
N ILE A 104 -2.49 0.32 -2.72
CA ILE A 104 -2.08 -0.41 -3.91
C ILE A 104 -2.90 -1.69 -3.96
N SER A 105 -3.76 -1.82 -4.97
CA SER A 105 -4.62 -3.00 -5.13
C SER A 105 -5.20 -3.10 -6.53
N THR A 106 -5.55 -4.32 -6.97
CA THR A 106 -6.27 -4.54 -8.23
C THR A 106 -7.78 -4.44 -8.07
N GLY A 107 -8.31 -4.67 -6.85
CA GLY A 107 -9.75 -4.73 -6.62
C GLY A 107 -10.15 -4.88 -5.16
N GLY A 108 -11.24 -5.60 -4.95
CA GLY A 108 -11.71 -6.05 -3.65
C GLY A 108 -12.27 -4.95 -2.74
N LYS A 109 -12.31 -5.26 -1.44
CA LYS A 109 -12.81 -4.37 -0.40
C LYS A 109 -11.96 -3.11 -0.23
N LEU A 110 -10.63 -3.19 -0.45
CA LEU A 110 -9.73 -2.04 -0.39
C LEU A 110 -10.11 -0.96 -1.39
N ILE A 111 -10.38 -1.34 -2.65
CA ILE A 111 -10.81 -0.38 -3.67
C ILE A 111 -12.18 0.22 -3.36
N LYS A 112 -13.10 -0.58 -2.82
CA LYS A 112 -14.41 -0.08 -2.38
C LYS A 112 -14.27 0.94 -1.25
N LEU A 113 -13.37 0.72 -0.30
CA LEU A 113 -13.03 1.67 0.75
C LEU A 113 -12.38 2.93 0.16
N ALA A 114 -11.42 2.78 -0.75
CA ALA A 114 -10.76 3.90 -1.43
C ALA A 114 -11.75 4.84 -2.13
N LYS A 115 -12.72 4.29 -2.84
CA LYS A 115 -13.75 5.07 -3.56
C LYS A 115 -14.69 5.83 -2.64
N LYS A 116 -14.96 5.33 -1.43
CA LYS A 116 -15.85 5.98 -0.45
C LYS A 116 -15.20 7.17 0.26
N ILE A 117 -13.87 7.23 0.29
CA ILE A 117 -13.13 8.19 1.12
C ILE A 117 -12.17 8.98 0.23
N ILE A 118 -12.72 9.93 -0.51
CA ILE A 118 -12.02 10.72 -1.53
C ILE A 118 -10.85 11.56 -0.98
N PHE A 119 -10.81 11.83 0.32
CA PHE A 119 -9.89 12.81 0.89
C PHE A 119 -8.53 12.30 1.40
N LEU A 120 -8.35 10.99 1.57
CA LEU A 120 -7.16 10.44 2.26
C LEU A 120 -6.52 9.22 1.59
N ILE A 121 -6.99 8.80 0.41
CA ILE A 121 -6.55 7.55 -0.20
C ILE A 121 -5.98 7.81 -1.59
N TYR A 122 -4.76 7.36 -1.79
CA TYR A 122 -4.13 7.26 -3.10
C TYR A 122 -4.35 5.84 -3.61
N LYS A 123 -4.84 5.72 -4.84
CA LYS A 123 -5.13 4.43 -5.47
C LYS A 123 -4.20 4.21 -6.63
N CYS A 124 -3.45 3.13 -6.61
CA CYS A 124 -2.78 2.59 -7.78
C CYS A 124 -3.57 1.38 -8.27
N LEU A 125 -4.12 1.44 -9.48
CA LEU A 125 -4.74 0.29 -10.16
C LEU A 125 -3.64 -0.44 -10.91
N ILE A 126 -3.37 -1.67 -10.50
CA ILE A 126 -2.59 -2.61 -11.32
C ILE A 126 -3.61 -3.26 -12.27
N GLN A 127 -3.44 -3.08 -13.58
CA GLN A 127 -4.24 -3.82 -14.56
C GLN A 127 -3.77 -5.27 -14.58
N GLU A 128 -4.73 -6.20 -14.56
CA GLU A 128 -4.45 -7.60 -14.88
C GLU A 128 -4.12 -7.71 -16.37
N TYR A 129 -3.03 -8.38 -16.68
CA TYR A 129 -2.65 -8.77 -18.04
C TYR A 129 -3.06 -10.21 -18.31
#